data_0334109522d6f8bd7f36159c84e65dd8
#
_entry.id   0334109522d6f8bd7f36159c84e65dd8
#
_cell.length_a   1.000
_cell.length_b   1.000
_cell.length_c   1.000
_cell.angle_alpha   90.00
_cell.angle_beta   90.00
_cell.angle_gamma   90.00
#
_symmetry.space_group_name_H-M   'P 1'
#
loop_
_entity.id
_entity.type
_entity.pdbx_description
1 polymer ?
#
loop_
_entity_poly.entity_id
_entity_poly.type
_entity_poly.pdbx_seq_one_letter_code
_entity_poly.pdbx_strand_id
1 'polypeptide(L)'
;MQHWPWYLLIDESFIGLHGVRGDLVERAWKIRARINQWIGIPCGIGIAQTKTLAKLANYIAKTAERKPGSYPDELATVCDLSRLGADQLRDVMSSTDVGEVWGIGRQISTQLKERGVTSVQDFVDLPSSVVRSTWGVVLERTWRELRGEPCIELSDVPTPKKQIACTRSFGQPVTGLTELREAISEFTSRAAEKLRKQRHLAGQVLVFARTSPFRDGPRFSKSVVVPLIRPSADTTELANAAVKGLRSIYEPGFQLAKAGVMLLDLVPDNFVQAALDWAAPLNDQRDRSKLMRAMDEVNDRFGKRTVLLGSSGLTQGANTWGMRQLRRTPFYTTRWNEVPTVRA
;
A
#
# COMPACT_ATOMS: atom_id res chain seq x y z
N MET A 1 1.27 -26.25 -17.35
CA MET A 1 1.83 -25.40 -16.29
C MET A 1 0.71 -25.07 -15.33
N GLN A 2 0.76 -25.57 -14.09
CA GLN A 2 -0.26 -25.25 -13.09
C GLN A 2 -0.08 -23.79 -12.67
N HIS A 3 -1.07 -22.94 -12.95
CA HIS A 3 -1.13 -21.58 -12.44
C HIS A 3 -1.38 -21.66 -10.92
N TRP A 4 -0.37 -21.29 -10.14
CA TRP A 4 -0.51 -21.13 -8.71
C TRP A 4 -1.15 -19.77 -8.44
N PRO A 5 -2.22 -19.68 -7.65
CA PRO A 5 -2.78 -18.39 -7.28
C PRO A 5 -1.82 -17.62 -6.36
N TRP A 6 -1.43 -16.43 -6.79
CA TRP A 6 -0.51 -15.54 -6.06
C TRP A 6 -1.27 -14.35 -5.52
N TYR A 7 -1.07 -14.01 -4.27
CA TYR A 7 -1.48 -12.73 -3.71
C TYR A 7 -0.23 -11.98 -3.28
N LEU A 8 0.13 -10.92 -4.02
CA LEU A 8 1.34 -10.14 -3.81
C LEU A 8 1.04 -8.89 -2.98
N LEU A 9 1.70 -8.78 -1.84
CA LEU A 9 1.96 -7.53 -1.13
C LEU A 9 3.36 -7.03 -1.53
N ILE A 10 3.76 -5.84 -1.07
CA ILE A 10 5.05 -5.26 -1.46
C ILE A 10 6.23 -6.12 -0.96
N ASP A 11 6.10 -6.70 0.23
CA ASP A 11 7.13 -7.42 0.98
C ASP A 11 6.73 -8.85 1.37
N GLU A 12 5.54 -9.28 1.00
CA GLU A 12 5.00 -10.60 1.32
C GLU A 12 4.20 -11.17 0.15
N SER A 13 4.18 -12.50 0.05
CA SER A 13 3.33 -13.20 -0.92
C SER A 13 2.73 -14.46 -0.30
N PHE A 14 1.51 -14.80 -0.72
CA PHE A 14 0.89 -16.08 -0.40
C PHE A 14 0.93 -16.99 -1.61
N ILE A 15 1.18 -18.27 -1.35
CA ILE A 15 1.22 -19.32 -2.38
C ILE A 15 0.31 -20.44 -1.92
N GLY A 16 -0.65 -20.84 -2.76
CA GLY A 16 -1.48 -22.01 -2.49
C GLY A 16 -0.67 -23.29 -2.65
N LEU A 17 -0.78 -24.20 -1.68
CA LEU A 17 -0.04 -25.47 -1.67
C LEU A 17 -0.91 -26.69 -1.94
N HIS A 18 -2.14 -26.51 -2.46
CA HIS A 18 -3.03 -27.60 -2.78
C HIS A 18 -2.41 -28.53 -3.82
N GLY A 19 -2.41 -29.83 -3.53
CA GLY A 19 -1.87 -30.84 -4.43
C GLY A 19 -0.33 -30.92 -4.49
N VAL A 20 0.38 -30.12 -3.69
CA VAL A 20 1.84 -30.23 -3.57
C VAL A 20 2.19 -31.48 -2.76
N ARG A 21 2.93 -32.41 -3.37
CA ARG A 21 3.40 -33.64 -2.73
C ARG A 21 4.78 -33.44 -2.09
N GLY A 22 5.06 -34.22 -1.05
CA GLY A 22 6.34 -34.24 -0.37
C GLY A 22 6.42 -33.30 0.83
N ASP A 23 7.60 -33.18 1.43
CA ASP A 23 7.83 -32.36 2.61
C ASP A 23 7.81 -30.86 2.28
N LEU A 24 6.84 -30.15 2.84
CA LEU A 24 6.64 -28.73 2.62
C LEU A 24 7.73 -27.88 3.29
N VAL A 25 8.23 -28.32 4.44
CA VAL A 25 9.29 -27.61 5.19
C VAL A 25 10.61 -27.71 4.42
N GLU A 26 10.98 -28.91 3.95
CA GLU A 26 12.17 -29.08 3.11
C GLU A 26 12.10 -28.22 1.84
N ARG A 27 10.93 -28.18 1.21
CA ARG A 27 10.69 -27.34 0.03
C ARG A 27 10.80 -25.86 0.36
N ALA A 28 10.28 -25.42 1.49
CA ALA A 28 10.39 -24.03 1.95
C ALA A 28 11.84 -23.62 2.18
N TRP A 29 12.65 -24.49 2.76
CA TRP A 29 14.08 -24.27 2.91
C TRP A 29 14.80 -24.10 1.57
N LYS A 30 14.47 -24.94 0.57
CA LYS A 30 15.01 -24.82 -0.80
C LYS A 30 14.62 -23.50 -1.45
N ILE A 31 13.36 -23.06 -1.29
CA ILE A 31 12.88 -21.77 -1.80
C ILE A 31 13.64 -20.61 -1.13
N ARG A 32 13.74 -20.62 0.20
CA ARG A 32 14.48 -19.60 0.96
C ARG A 32 15.94 -19.50 0.53
N ALA A 33 16.62 -20.63 0.43
CA ALA A 33 18.01 -20.68 -0.02
C ALA A 33 18.18 -20.06 -1.43
N ARG A 34 17.24 -20.36 -2.34
CA ARG A 34 17.22 -19.82 -3.70
C ARG A 34 16.98 -18.31 -3.72
N ILE A 35 16.04 -17.80 -2.91
CA ILE A 35 15.79 -16.36 -2.78
C ILE A 35 17.03 -15.65 -2.24
N ASN A 36 17.65 -16.19 -1.20
CA ASN A 36 18.85 -15.62 -0.63
C ASN A 36 20.03 -15.63 -1.63
N GLN A 37 20.21 -16.73 -2.37
CA GLN A 37 21.24 -16.87 -3.40
C GLN A 37 21.06 -15.87 -4.55
N TRP A 38 19.83 -15.69 -5.04
CA TRP A 38 19.56 -14.87 -6.23
C TRP A 38 19.40 -13.38 -5.93
N ILE A 39 18.87 -13.04 -4.76
CA ILE A 39 18.44 -11.68 -4.43
C ILE A 39 19.19 -11.12 -3.23
N GLY A 40 19.77 -11.97 -2.38
CA GLY A 40 20.46 -11.57 -1.16
C GLY A 40 19.52 -11.09 -0.04
N ILE A 41 18.23 -11.43 -0.10
CA ILE A 41 17.25 -10.99 0.89
C ILE A 41 16.87 -12.18 1.79
N PRO A 42 17.12 -12.08 3.11
CA PRO A 42 16.65 -13.08 4.04
C PRO A 42 15.13 -12.99 4.18
N CYS A 43 14.42 -14.13 4.11
CA CYS A 43 12.99 -14.21 4.28
C CYS A 43 12.60 -15.31 5.25
N GLY A 44 11.53 -15.12 6.02
CA GLY A 44 10.87 -16.18 6.79
C GLY A 44 9.75 -16.79 5.98
N ILE A 45 9.45 -18.07 6.19
CA ILE A 45 8.34 -18.77 5.55
C ILE A 45 7.42 -19.34 6.62
N GLY A 46 6.13 -19.03 6.52
CA GLY A 46 5.09 -19.60 7.37
C GLY A 46 4.16 -20.48 6.53
N ILE A 47 3.87 -21.68 7.04
CA ILE A 47 2.98 -22.66 6.41
C ILE A 47 1.82 -22.94 7.37
N ALA A 48 0.59 -22.86 6.87
CA ALA A 48 -0.60 -23.18 7.64
C ALA A 48 -1.83 -23.35 6.73
N GLN A 49 -2.95 -23.74 7.31
CA GLN A 49 -4.21 -24.02 6.61
C GLN A 49 -4.91 -22.77 6.11
N THR A 50 -4.72 -21.61 6.76
CA THR A 50 -5.35 -20.34 6.42
C THR A 50 -4.32 -19.23 6.25
N LYS A 51 -4.70 -18.13 5.59
CA LYS A 51 -3.81 -16.98 5.40
C LYS A 51 -3.38 -16.34 6.72
N THR A 52 -4.31 -16.18 7.65
CA THR A 52 -4.01 -15.58 8.95
C THR A 52 -3.06 -16.45 9.74
N LEU A 53 -3.28 -17.78 9.79
CA LEU A 53 -2.35 -18.71 10.41
C LEU A 53 -0.99 -18.74 9.71
N ALA A 54 -0.94 -18.67 8.37
CA ALA A 54 0.32 -18.64 7.63
C ALA A 54 1.13 -17.35 7.93
N LYS A 55 0.46 -16.20 8.10
CA LYS A 55 1.12 -14.98 8.54
C LYS A 55 1.60 -15.07 9.99
N LEU A 56 0.82 -15.66 10.88
CA LEU A 56 1.24 -15.94 12.26
C LEU A 56 2.47 -16.86 12.27
N ALA A 57 2.46 -17.93 11.47
CA ALA A 57 3.61 -18.82 11.31
C ALA A 57 4.86 -18.07 10.81
N ASN A 58 4.70 -17.16 9.84
CA ASN A 58 5.80 -16.32 9.36
C ASN A 58 6.33 -15.36 10.44
N TYR A 59 5.46 -14.78 11.26
CA TYR A 59 5.86 -13.96 12.40
C TYR A 59 6.68 -14.78 13.41
N ILE A 60 6.20 -15.97 13.77
CA ILE A 60 6.89 -16.91 14.68
C ILE A 60 8.25 -17.29 14.12
N ALA A 61 8.32 -17.69 12.84
CA ALA A 61 9.57 -18.05 12.17
C ALA A 61 10.63 -16.95 12.25
N LYS A 62 10.22 -15.71 11.94
CA LYS A 62 11.09 -14.53 12.00
C LYS A 62 11.50 -14.17 13.44
N THR A 63 10.60 -14.35 14.39
CA THR A 63 10.86 -13.99 15.79
C THR A 63 11.76 -15.02 16.47
N ALA A 64 11.53 -16.31 16.23
CA ALA A 64 12.39 -17.38 16.71
C ALA A 64 13.84 -17.23 16.20
N GLU A 65 14.01 -16.88 14.91
CA GLU A 65 15.33 -16.61 14.31
C GLU A 65 16.03 -15.39 14.95
N ARG A 66 15.27 -14.31 15.23
CA ARG A 66 15.84 -13.05 15.73
C ARG A 66 16.03 -12.99 17.24
N LYS A 67 15.23 -13.76 17.97
CA LYS A 67 15.19 -13.81 19.44
C LYS A 67 15.17 -15.27 19.88
N PRO A 68 16.33 -15.97 19.91
CA PRO A 68 16.41 -17.34 20.38
C PRO A 68 15.75 -17.52 21.75
N GLY A 69 15.04 -18.61 21.94
CA GLY A 69 14.28 -18.91 23.16
C GLY A 69 12.89 -18.27 23.25
N SER A 70 12.46 -17.45 22.28
CA SER A 70 11.08 -16.92 22.24
C SER A 70 10.03 -17.94 21.78
N TYR A 71 10.46 -18.89 20.96
CA TYR A 71 9.68 -20.03 20.46
C TYR A 71 10.60 -21.24 20.33
N PRO A 72 10.06 -22.47 20.14
CA PRO A 72 10.87 -23.64 19.84
C PRO A 72 11.80 -23.41 18.62
N ASP A 73 13.07 -23.83 18.75
CA ASP A 73 14.09 -23.57 17.74
C ASP A 73 13.76 -24.19 16.38
N GLU A 74 13.02 -25.31 16.36
CA GLU A 74 12.57 -25.96 15.13
C GLU A 74 11.59 -25.11 14.29
N LEU A 75 10.99 -24.09 14.89
CA LEU A 75 10.10 -23.16 14.20
C LEU A 75 10.83 -21.94 13.62
N ALA A 76 12.13 -21.82 13.89
CA ALA A 76 12.92 -20.68 13.40
C ALA A 76 13.06 -20.71 11.88
N THR A 77 12.91 -19.54 11.25
CA THR A 77 13.12 -19.33 9.82
C THR A 77 12.03 -19.91 8.91
N VAL A 78 11.64 -21.16 9.13
CA VAL A 78 10.53 -21.85 8.45
C VAL A 78 9.64 -22.47 9.51
N CYS A 79 8.40 -21.99 9.62
CA CYS A 79 7.44 -22.45 10.61
C CYS A 79 6.24 -23.09 9.90
N ASP A 80 5.95 -24.35 10.21
CA ASP A 80 4.76 -25.06 9.74
C ASP A 80 3.85 -25.37 10.93
N LEU A 81 2.83 -24.53 11.14
CA LEU A 81 1.87 -24.72 12.22
C LEU A 81 0.99 -25.96 12.02
N SER A 82 0.88 -26.49 10.81
CA SER A 82 0.08 -27.68 10.54
C SER A 82 0.71 -28.97 11.07
N ARG A 83 2.00 -28.93 11.43
CA ARG A 83 2.73 -30.06 12.03
C ARG A 83 2.66 -30.12 13.55
N LEU A 84 2.22 -29.01 14.16
CA LEU A 84 2.13 -28.94 15.62
C LEU A 84 0.91 -29.71 16.12
N GLY A 85 1.08 -30.43 17.22
CA GLY A 85 -0.03 -30.97 18.00
C GLY A 85 -0.88 -29.85 18.63
N ALA A 86 -2.09 -30.17 19.06
CA ALA A 86 -3.01 -29.17 19.61
C ALA A 86 -2.42 -28.41 20.82
N ASP A 87 -1.72 -29.10 21.73
CA ASP A 87 -1.10 -28.48 22.89
C ASP A 87 0.06 -27.56 22.50
N GLN A 88 0.93 -28.00 21.59
CA GLN A 88 2.04 -27.18 21.07
C GLN A 88 1.53 -25.93 20.36
N LEU A 89 0.48 -26.04 19.56
CA LEU A 89 -0.14 -24.90 18.88
C LEU A 89 -0.72 -23.92 19.90
N ARG A 90 -1.38 -24.42 20.94
CA ARG A 90 -1.91 -23.62 22.05
C ARG A 90 -0.78 -22.88 22.78
N ASP A 91 0.32 -23.53 23.07
CA ASP A 91 1.47 -22.93 23.74
C ASP A 91 2.08 -21.80 22.94
N VAL A 92 2.27 -22.02 21.63
CA VAL A 92 2.78 -21.03 20.70
C VAL A 92 1.82 -19.83 20.57
N MET A 93 0.51 -20.07 20.50
CA MET A 93 -0.49 -19.00 20.46
C MET A 93 -0.57 -18.23 21.78
N SER A 94 -0.41 -18.91 22.91
CA SER A 94 -0.39 -18.27 24.24
C SER A 94 0.84 -17.39 24.44
N SER A 95 1.97 -17.76 23.84
CA SER A 95 3.22 -17.00 23.89
C SER A 95 3.25 -15.82 22.90
N THR A 96 2.26 -15.71 22.01
CA THR A 96 2.22 -14.67 20.99
C THR A 96 1.27 -13.55 21.36
N ASP A 97 1.74 -12.28 21.33
CA ASP A 97 0.91 -11.10 21.61
C ASP A 97 -0.23 -10.98 20.58
N VAL A 98 -1.43 -10.65 21.05
CA VAL A 98 -2.62 -10.52 20.21
C VAL A 98 -2.46 -9.41 19.12
N GLY A 99 -1.65 -8.41 19.38
CA GLY A 99 -1.36 -7.32 18.42
C GLY A 99 -0.55 -7.76 17.20
N GLU A 100 0.04 -8.96 17.22
CA GLU A 100 0.80 -9.51 16.09
C GLU A 100 -0.08 -10.25 15.08
N VAL A 101 -1.36 -10.40 15.38
CA VAL A 101 -2.33 -11.03 14.49
C VAL A 101 -2.65 -10.11 13.32
N TRP A 102 -2.60 -10.65 12.12
CA TRP A 102 -2.99 -9.94 10.91
C TRP A 102 -4.46 -9.47 10.97
N GLY A 103 -4.67 -8.16 10.83
CA GLY A 103 -5.98 -7.53 10.98
C GLY A 103 -6.24 -6.93 12.36
N ILE A 104 -5.41 -7.20 13.36
CA ILE A 104 -5.46 -6.55 14.67
C ILE A 104 -4.49 -5.38 14.70
N GLY A 105 -4.97 -4.18 14.39
CA GLY A 105 -4.19 -2.96 14.49
C GLY A 105 -4.09 -2.43 15.94
N ARG A 106 -3.26 -1.39 16.13
CA ARG A 106 -2.98 -0.82 17.46
C ARG A 106 -4.24 -0.52 18.28
N GLN A 107 -5.28 0.05 17.70
CA GLN A 107 -6.50 0.39 18.43
C GLN A 107 -7.25 -0.86 18.91
N ILE A 108 -7.40 -1.87 18.06
CA ILE A 108 -8.06 -3.12 18.42
C ILE A 108 -7.24 -3.88 19.46
N SER A 109 -5.92 -3.92 19.29
CA SER A 109 -5.01 -4.53 20.27
C SER A 109 -5.14 -3.88 21.66
N THR A 110 -5.20 -2.55 21.74
CA THR A 110 -5.43 -1.85 23.01
C THR A 110 -6.76 -2.24 23.63
N GLN A 111 -7.86 -2.23 22.86
CA GLN A 111 -9.19 -2.62 23.36
C GLN A 111 -9.27 -4.07 23.83
N LEU A 112 -8.57 -4.99 23.17
CA LEU A 112 -8.48 -6.39 23.55
C LEU A 112 -7.73 -6.52 24.89
N LYS A 113 -6.58 -5.87 25.03
CA LYS A 113 -5.76 -5.90 26.24
C LYS A 113 -6.45 -5.29 27.45
N GLU A 114 -7.22 -4.21 27.26
CA GLU A 114 -8.07 -3.61 28.31
C GLU A 114 -9.16 -4.58 28.82
N ARG A 115 -9.52 -5.60 28.01
CA ARG A 115 -10.45 -6.67 28.39
C ARG A 115 -9.77 -7.96 28.87
N GLY A 116 -8.46 -7.92 29.10
CA GLY A 116 -7.68 -9.06 29.56
C GLY A 116 -7.26 -10.05 28.46
N VAL A 117 -7.52 -9.72 27.17
CA VAL A 117 -7.13 -10.55 26.01
C VAL A 117 -5.75 -10.09 25.55
N THR A 118 -4.70 -10.79 25.95
CA THR A 118 -3.30 -10.39 25.73
C THR A 118 -2.60 -11.24 24.69
N SER A 119 -2.96 -12.52 24.59
CA SER A 119 -2.36 -13.49 23.68
C SER A 119 -3.29 -13.82 22.50
N VAL A 120 -2.71 -14.43 21.47
CA VAL A 120 -3.48 -14.99 20.35
C VAL A 120 -4.44 -16.06 20.84
N GLN A 121 -4.04 -16.88 21.80
CA GLN A 121 -4.90 -17.92 22.35
C GLN A 121 -6.11 -17.32 23.10
N ASP A 122 -5.91 -16.28 23.93
CA ASP A 122 -7.02 -15.58 24.60
C ASP A 122 -8.05 -15.08 23.58
N PHE A 123 -7.57 -14.57 22.44
CA PHE A 123 -8.45 -14.08 21.39
C PHE A 123 -9.22 -15.22 20.69
N VAL A 124 -8.56 -16.35 20.44
CA VAL A 124 -9.18 -17.55 19.84
C VAL A 124 -10.25 -18.16 20.77
N ASP A 125 -10.06 -18.05 22.09
CA ASP A 125 -10.98 -18.56 23.09
C ASP A 125 -12.22 -17.65 23.30
N LEU A 126 -12.25 -16.44 22.72
CA LEU A 126 -13.43 -15.58 22.77
C LEU A 126 -14.61 -16.21 22.00
N PRO A 127 -15.85 -16.02 22.47
CA PRO A 127 -17.03 -16.38 21.69
C PRO A 127 -17.12 -15.56 20.39
N SER A 128 -17.42 -16.23 19.26
CA SER A 128 -17.61 -15.58 17.94
C SER A 128 -18.60 -14.44 17.99
N SER A 129 -19.71 -14.59 18.73
CA SER A 129 -20.73 -13.56 18.90
C SER A 129 -20.18 -12.28 19.53
N VAL A 130 -19.27 -12.40 20.51
CA VAL A 130 -18.59 -11.25 21.14
C VAL A 130 -17.67 -10.55 20.17
N VAL A 131 -16.84 -11.31 19.42
CA VAL A 131 -15.93 -10.74 18.42
C VAL A 131 -16.71 -9.99 17.36
N ARG A 132 -17.78 -10.59 16.82
CA ARG A 132 -18.62 -10.00 15.77
C ARG A 132 -19.36 -8.75 16.22
N SER A 133 -19.98 -8.79 17.39
CA SER A 133 -20.76 -7.65 17.91
C SER A 133 -19.89 -6.46 18.29
N THR A 134 -18.65 -6.70 18.76
CA THR A 134 -17.75 -5.64 19.24
C THR A 134 -16.91 -5.04 18.12
N TRP A 135 -16.36 -5.85 17.22
CA TRP A 135 -15.40 -5.41 16.18
C TRP A 135 -15.85 -5.68 14.74
N GLY A 136 -17.00 -6.31 14.58
CA GLY A 136 -17.61 -6.55 13.28
C GLY A 136 -17.10 -7.80 12.56
N VAL A 137 -17.67 -8.02 11.36
CA VAL A 137 -17.47 -9.24 10.55
C VAL A 137 -16.03 -9.41 10.07
N VAL A 138 -15.26 -8.32 9.92
CA VAL A 138 -13.88 -8.39 9.42
C VAL A 138 -12.99 -9.07 10.46
N LEU A 139 -13.11 -8.69 11.73
CA LEU A 139 -12.33 -9.31 12.79
C LEU A 139 -12.82 -10.73 13.12
N GLU A 140 -14.13 -10.98 12.98
CA GLU A 140 -14.69 -12.34 13.10
C GLU A 140 -14.07 -13.31 12.06
N ARG A 141 -13.85 -12.83 10.80
CA ARG A 141 -13.15 -13.64 9.79
C ARG A 141 -11.72 -13.96 10.19
N THR A 142 -10.98 -12.99 10.72
CA THR A 142 -9.64 -13.21 11.27
C THR A 142 -9.66 -14.24 12.41
N TRP A 143 -10.64 -14.16 13.30
CA TRP A 143 -10.85 -15.12 14.39
C TRP A 143 -11.12 -16.54 13.86
N ARG A 144 -11.98 -16.70 12.86
CA ARG A 144 -12.26 -18.00 12.22
C ARG A 144 -11.01 -18.56 11.54
N GLU A 145 -10.24 -17.73 10.85
CA GLU A 145 -9.01 -18.19 10.22
C GLU A 145 -7.95 -18.67 11.23
N LEU A 146 -7.86 -18.06 12.40
CA LEU A 146 -6.99 -18.55 13.47
C LEU A 146 -7.45 -19.92 14.02
N ARG A 147 -8.72 -20.28 13.85
CA ARG A 147 -9.29 -21.59 14.18
C ARG A 147 -9.19 -22.60 13.04
N GLY A 148 -8.53 -22.26 11.94
CA GLY A 148 -8.35 -23.13 10.78
C GLY A 148 -9.49 -23.07 9.74
N GLU A 149 -10.48 -22.19 9.90
CA GLU A 149 -11.58 -22.02 8.94
C GLU A 149 -11.19 -20.99 7.86
N PRO A 150 -10.94 -21.39 6.60
CA PRO A 150 -10.55 -20.44 5.55
C PRO A 150 -11.70 -19.50 5.20
N CYS A 151 -11.51 -18.20 5.43
CA CYS A 151 -12.50 -17.14 5.19
C CYS A 151 -12.02 -16.07 4.21
N ILE A 152 -10.73 -16.08 3.86
CA ILE A 152 -10.10 -15.10 2.99
C ILE A 152 -9.55 -15.82 1.76
N GLU A 153 -10.24 -15.70 0.64
CA GLU A 153 -9.83 -16.34 -0.60
C GLU A 153 -8.56 -15.74 -1.20
N LEU A 154 -7.79 -16.57 -1.94
CA LEU A 154 -6.74 -16.11 -2.83
C LEU A 154 -7.43 -15.60 -4.11
N SER A 155 -7.65 -14.29 -4.19
CA SER A 155 -8.25 -13.69 -5.38
C SER A 155 -7.15 -13.34 -6.39
N ASP A 156 -7.24 -13.90 -7.59
CA ASP A 156 -6.34 -13.59 -8.70
C ASP A 156 -6.69 -12.27 -9.40
N VAL A 157 -7.89 -11.74 -9.15
CA VAL A 157 -8.37 -10.50 -9.75
C VAL A 157 -8.31 -9.36 -8.73
N PRO A 158 -7.45 -8.35 -8.95
CA PRO A 158 -7.43 -7.19 -8.07
C PRO A 158 -8.77 -6.47 -8.11
N THR A 159 -9.38 -6.25 -6.96
CA THR A 159 -10.58 -5.42 -6.85
C THR A 159 -10.27 -4.00 -7.33
N PRO A 160 -11.18 -3.33 -8.06
CA PRO A 160 -11.00 -1.93 -8.46
C PRO A 160 -10.68 -1.06 -7.25
N LYS A 161 -9.71 -0.19 -7.38
CA LYS A 161 -9.31 0.70 -6.29
C LYS A 161 -10.44 1.68 -6.01
N LYS A 162 -10.83 1.82 -4.76
CA LYS A 162 -11.82 2.81 -4.32
C LYS A 162 -11.27 4.24 -4.29
N GLN A 163 -9.95 4.39 -4.34
CA GLN A 163 -9.25 5.67 -4.34
C GLN A 163 -7.87 5.52 -4.97
N ILE A 164 -7.36 6.58 -5.58
CA ILE A 164 -6.04 6.63 -6.19
C ILE A 164 -5.22 7.71 -5.51
N ALA A 165 -4.14 7.33 -4.86
CA ALA A 165 -3.25 8.26 -4.17
C ALA A 165 -1.92 8.43 -4.92
N CYS A 166 -1.42 9.67 -4.93
CA CYS A 166 -0.05 10.00 -5.27
C CYS A 166 0.51 10.94 -4.19
N THR A 167 1.37 10.39 -3.33
CA THR A 167 1.93 11.12 -2.20
C THR A 167 3.44 10.94 -2.16
N ARG A 168 4.18 11.96 -1.71
CA ARG A 168 5.63 11.89 -1.58
C ARG A 168 6.10 12.55 -0.31
N SER A 169 7.09 11.93 0.34
CA SER A 169 7.93 12.62 1.31
C SER A 169 9.01 13.37 0.55
N PHE A 170 9.25 14.61 0.93
CA PHE A 170 10.25 15.47 0.31
C PHE A 170 11.65 15.10 0.80
N GLY A 171 12.63 15.17 -0.08
CA GLY A 171 14.04 14.92 0.28
C GLY A 171 14.60 16.02 1.19
N GLN A 172 14.12 17.25 1.00
CA GLN A 172 14.31 18.39 1.90
C GLN A 172 12.95 19.01 2.20
N PRO A 173 12.76 19.65 3.37
CA PRO A 173 11.52 20.33 3.69
C PRO A 173 11.22 21.43 2.67
N VAL A 174 9.97 21.53 2.27
CA VAL A 174 9.47 22.56 1.36
C VAL A 174 8.69 23.59 2.16
N THR A 175 9.01 24.88 1.96
CA THR A 175 8.37 26.00 2.64
C THR A 175 7.59 26.90 1.68
N GLY A 176 7.96 26.92 0.41
CA GLY A 176 7.38 27.80 -0.61
C GLY A 176 6.10 27.25 -1.23
N LEU A 177 5.09 28.13 -1.41
CA LEU A 177 3.83 27.75 -2.07
C LEU A 177 4.05 27.37 -3.55
N THR A 178 5.01 28.00 -4.24
CA THR A 178 5.29 27.72 -5.64
C THR A 178 5.79 26.30 -5.82
N GLU A 179 6.76 25.86 -5.04
CA GLU A 179 7.32 24.52 -5.06
C GLU A 179 6.28 23.46 -4.68
N LEU A 180 5.42 23.76 -3.69
CA LEU A 180 4.31 22.87 -3.34
C LEU A 180 3.28 22.76 -4.45
N ARG A 181 2.98 23.85 -5.15
CA ARG A 181 2.06 23.85 -6.30
C ARG A 181 2.60 22.98 -7.43
N GLU A 182 3.89 23.07 -7.72
CA GLU A 182 4.54 22.22 -8.74
C GLU A 182 4.46 20.75 -8.34
N ALA A 183 4.79 20.42 -7.07
CA ALA A 183 4.71 19.07 -6.54
C ALA A 183 3.29 18.51 -6.61
N ILE A 184 2.29 19.26 -6.16
CA ILE A 184 0.87 18.85 -6.19
C ILE A 184 0.38 18.67 -7.62
N SER A 185 0.75 19.56 -8.57
CA SER A 185 0.40 19.41 -9.98
C SER A 185 0.99 18.13 -10.59
N GLU A 186 2.25 17.83 -10.30
CA GLU A 186 2.90 16.60 -10.73
C GLU A 186 2.24 15.35 -10.11
N PHE A 187 1.93 15.38 -8.81
CA PHE A 187 1.27 14.24 -8.15
C PHE A 187 -0.13 14.02 -8.70
N THR A 188 -0.84 15.09 -9.01
CA THR A 188 -2.17 15.01 -9.64
C THR A 188 -2.08 14.43 -11.03
N SER A 189 -1.11 14.86 -11.84
CA SER A 189 -0.89 14.32 -13.19
C SER A 189 -0.65 12.81 -13.17
N ARG A 190 0.17 12.33 -12.23
CA ARG A 190 0.42 10.89 -12.04
C ARG A 190 -0.81 10.13 -11.52
N ALA A 191 -1.61 10.75 -10.67
CA ALA A 191 -2.84 10.15 -10.18
C ALA A 191 -3.88 10.05 -11.31
N ALA A 192 -4.00 11.09 -12.15
CA ALA A 192 -4.89 11.15 -13.31
C ALA A 192 -4.53 10.09 -14.37
N GLU A 193 -3.24 9.89 -14.66
CA GLU A 193 -2.78 8.81 -15.55
C GLU A 193 -3.22 7.43 -15.02
N LYS A 194 -3.04 7.17 -13.71
CA LYS A 194 -3.47 5.90 -13.09
C LYS A 194 -5.00 5.74 -13.13
N LEU A 195 -5.74 6.84 -12.96
CA LEU A 195 -7.20 6.86 -13.01
C LEU A 195 -7.68 6.44 -14.41
N ARG A 196 -7.12 7.03 -15.46
CA ARG A 196 -7.45 6.70 -16.87
C ARG A 196 -7.06 5.26 -17.21
N LYS A 197 -5.90 4.77 -16.75
CA LYS A 197 -5.50 3.35 -16.93
C LYS A 197 -6.48 2.36 -16.29
N GLN A 198 -7.21 2.79 -15.27
CA GLN A 198 -8.28 1.99 -14.64
C GLN A 198 -9.67 2.25 -15.25
N ARG A 199 -9.79 3.10 -16.26
CA ARG A 199 -11.06 3.52 -16.88
C ARG A 199 -12.06 4.05 -15.86
N HIS A 200 -11.61 4.99 -15.02
CA HIS A 200 -12.43 5.61 -14.00
C HIS A 200 -12.36 7.15 -14.10
N LEU A 201 -13.38 7.80 -13.55
CA LEU A 201 -13.45 9.24 -13.31
C LEU A 201 -13.41 9.45 -11.80
N ALA A 202 -12.94 10.62 -11.35
CA ALA A 202 -12.96 11.01 -9.94
C ALA A 202 -13.96 12.12 -9.70
N GLY A 203 -14.80 12.00 -8.67
CA GLY A 203 -15.75 13.04 -8.24
C GLY A 203 -15.13 14.04 -7.28
N GLN A 204 -14.03 13.70 -6.61
CA GLN A 204 -13.43 14.54 -5.58
C GLN A 204 -11.90 14.43 -5.59
N VAL A 205 -11.24 15.53 -5.20
CA VAL A 205 -9.78 15.61 -5.03
C VAL A 205 -9.44 16.00 -3.61
N LEU A 206 -8.80 15.09 -2.84
CA LEU A 206 -8.25 15.41 -1.54
C LEU A 206 -6.80 15.84 -1.70
N VAL A 207 -6.44 16.95 -1.06
CA VAL A 207 -5.06 17.45 -0.99
C VAL A 207 -4.65 17.55 0.47
N PHE A 208 -3.43 17.19 0.78
CA PHE A 208 -2.87 17.36 2.11
C PHE A 208 -1.41 17.78 2.08
N ALA A 209 -0.99 18.44 3.14
CA ALA A 209 0.41 18.76 3.42
C ALA A 209 0.68 18.65 4.92
N ARG A 210 1.87 18.16 5.30
CA ARG A 210 2.25 18.00 6.71
C ARG A 210 3.74 18.11 6.95
N THR A 211 4.11 18.51 8.16
CA THR A 211 5.47 18.45 8.69
C THR A 211 5.86 17.03 9.07
N SER A 212 7.13 16.77 9.33
CA SER A 212 7.61 15.48 9.83
C SER A 212 7.20 15.27 11.30
N PRO A 213 6.66 14.11 11.68
CA PRO A 213 6.39 13.79 13.08
C PRO A 213 7.67 13.50 13.88
N PHE A 214 8.83 13.35 13.22
CA PHE A 214 10.11 12.95 13.81
C PHE A 214 11.11 14.10 13.93
N ARG A 215 10.74 15.31 13.51
CA ARG A 215 11.58 16.50 13.63
C ARG A 215 11.00 17.44 14.66
N ASP A 216 11.87 18.13 15.39
CA ASP A 216 11.47 19.20 16.29
C ASP A 216 10.98 20.42 15.49
N GLY A 217 10.11 21.22 16.12
CA GLY A 217 9.54 22.42 15.53
C GLY A 217 8.01 22.39 15.44
N PRO A 218 7.43 23.47 14.88
CA PRO A 218 5.99 23.64 14.83
C PRO A 218 5.33 22.56 13.97
N ARG A 219 4.24 21.99 14.47
CA ARG A 219 3.49 20.92 13.81
C ARG A 219 2.44 21.51 12.88
N PHE A 220 2.40 20.96 11.67
CA PHE A 220 1.39 21.28 10.66
C PHE A 220 0.90 19.99 10.04
N SER A 221 -0.41 19.84 9.96
CA SER A 221 -1.05 18.72 9.24
C SER A 221 -2.45 19.15 8.85
N LYS A 222 -2.62 19.57 7.60
CA LYS A 222 -3.92 19.98 7.05
C LYS A 222 -4.24 19.19 5.79
N SER A 223 -5.54 18.96 5.59
CA SER A 223 -6.08 18.37 4.39
C SER A 223 -7.43 19.00 4.04
N VAL A 224 -7.77 18.96 2.77
CA VAL A 224 -9.07 19.43 2.27
C VAL A 224 -9.53 18.53 1.13
N VAL A 225 -10.83 18.29 1.06
CA VAL A 225 -11.50 17.63 -0.07
C VAL A 225 -12.14 18.71 -0.92
N VAL A 226 -11.81 18.73 -2.21
CA VAL A 226 -12.40 19.63 -3.20
C VAL A 226 -13.30 18.79 -4.10
N PRO A 227 -14.63 18.98 -4.04
CA PRO A 227 -15.56 18.32 -4.96
C PRO A 227 -15.40 18.90 -6.36
N LEU A 228 -15.55 18.05 -7.37
CA LEU A 228 -15.66 18.45 -8.77
C LEU A 228 -17.14 18.65 -9.10
N ILE A 229 -17.45 19.57 -10.01
CA ILE A 229 -18.81 19.80 -10.50
C ILE A 229 -19.34 18.52 -11.19
N ARG A 230 -18.46 17.82 -11.90
CA ARG A 230 -18.73 16.51 -12.53
C ARG A 230 -17.53 15.61 -12.34
N PRO A 231 -17.71 14.29 -12.25
CA PRO A 231 -16.60 13.35 -12.27
C PRO A 231 -15.73 13.53 -13.51
N SER A 232 -14.42 13.62 -13.34
CA SER A 232 -13.47 13.90 -14.42
C SER A 232 -12.21 13.05 -14.34
N ALA A 233 -11.57 12.80 -15.50
CA ALA A 233 -10.23 12.26 -15.63
C ALA A 233 -9.29 13.23 -16.37
N ASP A 234 -9.73 14.47 -16.63
CA ASP A 234 -8.91 15.52 -17.21
C ASP A 234 -7.85 15.97 -16.20
N THR A 235 -6.59 15.82 -16.58
CA THR A 235 -5.46 16.19 -15.72
C THR A 235 -5.49 17.67 -15.34
N THR A 236 -5.93 18.56 -16.25
CA THR A 236 -5.99 20.00 -15.99
C THR A 236 -7.05 20.35 -14.97
N GLU A 237 -8.24 19.77 -15.08
CA GLU A 237 -9.33 19.98 -14.11
C GLU A 237 -8.95 19.48 -12.73
N LEU A 238 -8.43 18.24 -12.66
CA LEU A 238 -7.96 17.66 -11.41
C LEU A 238 -6.82 18.47 -10.78
N ALA A 239 -5.86 18.96 -11.58
CA ALA A 239 -4.77 19.78 -11.09
C ALA A 239 -5.24 21.16 -10.60
N ASN A 240 -6.19 21.79 -11.28
CA ASN A 240 -6.79 23.05 -10.85
C ASN A 240 -7.52 22.89 -9.50
N ALA A 241 -8.32 21.82 -9.36
CA ALA A 241 -8.98 21.50 -8.09
C ALA A 241 -7.96 21.25 -6.97
N ALA A 242 -6.90 20.48 -7.24
CA ALA A 242 -5.83 20.20 -6.29
C ALA A 242 -5.09 21.48 -5.87
N VAL A 243 -4.74 22.36 -6.81
CA VAL A 243 -4.07 23.64 -6.52
C VAL A 243 -4.99 24.58 -5.72
N LYS A 244 -6.29 24.63 -6.04
CA LYS A 244 -7.28 25.37 -5.24
C LYS A 244 -7.31 24.87 -3.81
N GLY A 245 -7.38 23.55 -3.62
CA GLY A 245 -7.33 22.93 -2.29
C GLY A 245 -6.02 23.21 -1.56
N LEU A 246 -4.87 23.13 -2.25
CA LEU A 246 -3.59 23.47 -1.64
C LEU A 246 -3.56 24.90 -1.10
N ARG A 247 -4.05 25.85 -1.88
CA ARG A 247 -4.08 27.28 -1.46
C ARG A 247 -4.94 27.53 -0.23
N SER A 248 -6.02 26.78 -0.05
CA SER A 248 -6.90 26.94 1.11
C SER A 248 -6.32 26.38 2.41
N ILE A 249 -5.36 25.45 2.34
CA ILE A 249 -4.74 24.85 3.54
C ILE A 249 -3.31 25.36 3.78
N TYR A 250 -2.69 26.02 2.81
CA TYR A 250 -1.31 26.48 2.94
C TYR A 250 -1.17 27.62 3.96
N GLU A 251 -0.20 27.47 4.83
CA GLU A 251 0.26 28.51 5.76
C GLU A 251 1.78 28.65 5.66
N PRO A 252 2.32 29.87 5.57
CA PRO A 252 3.75 30.11 5.55
C PRO A 252 4.40 29.78 6.89
N GLY A 253 5.71 29.55 6.90
CA GLY A 253 6.50 29.33 8.12
C GLY A 253 6.67 27.88 8.54
N PHE A 254 5.99 26.92 7.89
CA PHE A 254 6.14 25.50 8.20
C PHE A 254 7.10 24.79 7.24
N GLN A 255 7.93 23.89 7.80
CA GLN A 255 8.81 23.00 7.03
C GLN A 255 8.07 21.73 6.65
N LEU A 256 7.37 21.76 5.51
CA LEU A 256 6.55 20.64 5.07
C LEU A 256 7.43 19.49 4.57
N ALA A 257 7.23 18.31 5.14
CA ALA A 257 8.02 17.12 4.86
C ALA A 257 7.29 16.14 3.92
N LYS A 258 5.97 16.25 3.81
CA LYS A 258 5.16 15.38 2.96
C LYS A 258 3.93 16.11 2.45
N ALA A 259 3.63 15.91 1.17
CA ALA A 259 2.36 16.32 0.59
C ALA A 259 1.83 15.24 -0.37
N GLY A 260 0.58 15.38 -0.76
CA GLY A 260 -0.02 14.43 -1.69
C GLY A 260 -1.43 14.79 -2.11
N VAL A 261 -1.87 14.02 -3.10
CA VAL A 261 -3.21 14.07 -3.67
C VAL A 261 -3.83 12.69 -3.61
N MET A 262 -5.13 12.63 -3.33
CA MET A 262 -5.95 11.42 -3.45
C MET A 262 -7.17 11.74 -4.29
N LEU A 263 -7.40 10.94 -5.31
CA LEU A 263 -8.63 10.97 -6.11
C LEU A 263 -9.64 10.06 -5.44
N LEU A 264 -10.80 10.60 -5.14
CA LEU A 264 -11.88 9.95 -4.38
C LEU A 264 -13.15 9.91 -5.23
N ASP A 265 -14.14 9.18 -4.74
CA ASP A 265 -15.43 9.03 -5.41
C ASP A 265 -15.25 8.58 -6.86
N LEU A 266 -14.58 7.40 -7.00
CA LEU A 266 -14.23 6.86 -8.30
C LEU A 266 -15.43 6.14 -8.91
N VAL A 267 -15.81 6.59 -10.12
CA VAL A 267 -16.87 5.98 -10.93
C VAL A 267 -16.28 5.48 -12.26
N PRO A 268 -16.84 4.42 -12.88
CA PRO A 268 -16.42 3.99 -14.20
C PRO A 268 -16.55 5.09 -15.26
N ASP A 269 -15.67 5.12 -16.27
CA ASP A 269 -15.63 6.16 -17.30
C ASP A 269 -16.81 6.13 -18.27
N ASN A 270 -17.61 5.05 -18.24
CA ASN A 270 -18.90 4.95 -18.95
C ASN A 270 -20.07 5.47 -18.12
N PHE A 271 -19.84 5.94 -16.90
CA PHE A 271 -20.86 6.54 -16.06
C PHE A 271 -21.09 8.01 -16.47
N VAL A 272 -22.27 8.31 -17.00
CA VAL A 272 -22.66 9.67 -17.38
C VAL A 272 -23.65 10.18 -16.35
N GLN A 273 -23.19 11.06 -15.47
CA GLN A 273 -24.07 11.81 -14.57
C GLN A 273 -24.36 13.18 -15.18
N ALA A 274 -25.60 13.42 -15.55
CA ALA A 274 -26.05 14.76 -15.94
C ALA A 274 -26.09 15.66 -14.68
N ALA A 275 -25.51 16.86 -14.76
CA ALA A 275 -25.69 17.86 -13.71
C ALA A 275 -26.97 18.63 -13.99
N LEU A 276 -27.81 18.77 -12.99
CA LEU A 276 -29.01 19.64 -12.99
C LEU A 276 -28.62 21.11 -12.73
N ASP A 277 -27.46 21.54 -13.20
CA ASP A 277 -27.01 22.92 -13.01
C ASP A 277 -27.49 23.79 -14.16
N TRP A 278 -28.52 24.56 -13.92
CA TRP A 278 -29.13 25.50 -14.85
C TRP A 278 -28.27 26.74 -15.11
N ALA A 279 -27.22 26.96 -14.31
CA ALA A 279 -26.36 28.14 -14.34
C ALA A 279 -25.02 27.92 -15.07
N ALA A 280 -24.63 26.68 -15.34
CA ALA A 280 -23.38 26.41 -16.03
C ALA A 280 -23.55 26.54 -17.55
N PRO A 281 -22.81 27.42 -18.23
CA PRO A 281 -22.87 27.50 -19.68
C PRO A 281 -22.48 26.17 -20.30
N LEU A 282 -23.36 25.62 -21.14
CA LEU A 282 -23.19 24.35 -21.86
C LEU A 282 -21.92 24.33 -22.78
N ASN A 283 -21.27 25.46 -22.93
CA ASN A 283 -20.25 25.69 -23.95
C ASN A 283 -18.79 25.49 -23.52
N ASP A 284 -18.51 25.19 -22.23
CA ASP A 284 -17.11 25.03 -21.76
C ASP A 284 -16.67 23.56 -21.59
N GLN A 285 -17.45 22.64 -22.13
CA GLN A 285 -17.15 21.20 -22.08
C GLN A 285 -16.44 20.74 -23.35
N ARG A 286 -15.21 21.19 -23.54
CA ARG A 286 -14.33 20.54 -24.52
C ARG A 286 -13.97 19.15 -24.00
N ASP A 287 -14.47 18.11 -24.66
CA ASP A 287 -13.98 16.75 -24.44
C ASP A 287 -12.48 16.68 -24.74
N ARG A 288 -11.67 16.63 -23.70
CA ARG A 288 -10.21 16.51 -23.80
C ARG A 288 -9.71 15.07 -23.67
N SER A 289 -10.59 14.11 -23.73
CA SER A 289 -10.22 12.69 -23.58
C SER A 289 -9.17 12.23 -24.59
N LYS A 290 -9.28 12.72 -25.84
CA LYS A 290 -8.30 12.46 -26.90
C LYS A 290 -6.94 13.10 -26.59
N LEU A 291 -6.92 14.33 -26.07
CA LEU A 291 -5.69 15.00 -25.64
C LEU A 291 -5.03 14.27 -24.49
N MET A 292 -5.80 13.88 -23.46
CA MET A 292 -5.27 13.13 -22.32
C MET A 292 -4.68 11.79 -22.74
N ARG A 293 -5.33 11.10 -23.66
CA ARG A 293 -4.81 9.85 -24.24
C ARG A 293 -3.51 10.07 -25.00
N ALA A 294 -3.44 11.06 -25.85
CA ALA A 294 -2.21 11.39 -26.59
C ALA A 294 -1.04 11.75 -25.65
N MET A 295 -1.31 12.49 -24.56
CA MET A 295 -0.29 12.78 -23.54
C MET A 295 0.19 11.51 -22.84
N ASP A 296 -0.71 10.61 -22.49
CA ASP A 296 -0.36 9.33 -21.85
C ASP A 296 0.47 8.46 -22.82
N GLU A 297 0.07 8.35 -24.09
CA GLU A 297 0.79 7.59 -25.12
C GLU A 297 2.21 8.11 -25.37
N VAL A 298 2.40 9.44 -25.44
CA VAL A 298 3.73 10.04 -25.55
C VAL A 298 4.58 9.73 -24.33
N ASN A 299 4.02 9.87 -23.13
CA ASN A 299 4.75 9.58 -21.88
C ASN A 299 5.05 8.08 -21.68
N ASP A 300 4.20 7.19 -22.16
CA ASP A 300 4.46 5.74 -22.13
C ASP A 300 5.53 5.35 -23.16
N ARG A 301 5.56 5.97 -24.36
CA ARG A 301 6.51 5.66 -25.43
C ARG A 301 7.89 6.26 -25.23
N PHE A 302 7.96 7.53 -24.84
CA PHE A 302 9.22 8.29 -24.78
C PHE A 302 9.74 8.50 -23.35
N GLY A 303 9.02 7.99 -22.35
CA GLY A 303 9.38 8.10 -20.95
C GLY A 303 8.53 9.11 -20.18
N LYS A 304 8.42 8.86 -18.88
CA LYS A 304 7.62 9.69 -17.97
C LYS A 304 8.10 11.14 -17.99
N ARG A 305 7.17 12.10 -18.06
CA ARG A 305 7.43 13.55 -18.08
C ARG A 305 7.96 14.08 -19.41
N THR A 306 7.85 13.36 -20.52
CA THR A 306 8.11 13.89 -21.85
C THR A 306 7.13 15.03 -22.17
N VAL A 307 5.84 14.82 -21.85
CA VAL A 307 4.82 15.87 -21.87
C VAL A 307 4.26 16.04 -20.47
N LEU A 308 4.21 17.27 -19.98
CA LEU A 308 3.72 17.60 -18.64
C LEU A 308 2.91 18.89 -18.66
N LEU A 309 2.09 19.10 -17.62
CA LEU A 309 1.42 20.39 -17.42
C LEU A 309 2.45 21.45 -17.03
N GLY A 310 2.34 22.66 -17.59
CA GLY A 310 3.21 23.78 -17.22
C GLY A 310 3.18 24.13 -15.74
N SER A 311 2.07 23.83 -15.04
CA SER A 311 1.95 23.99 -13.58
C SER A 311 2.82 23.04 -12.76
N SER A 312 3.37 21.96 -13.35
CA SER A 312 4.28 21.01 -12.69
C SER A 312 5.73 21.48 -12.64
N GLY A 313 6.04 22.67 -13.16
CA GLY A 313 7.40 23.21 -13.27
C GLY A 313 8.15 22.71 -14.51
N LEU A 314 8.91 23.61 -15.12
CA LEU A 314 9.67 23.33 -16.36
C LEU A 314 11.11 22.89 -16.10
N THR A 315 11.57 22.88 -14.87
CA THR A 315 12.96 22.55 -14.52
C THR A 315 13.26 21.07 -14.77
N GLN A 316 14.11 20.79 -15.74
CA GLN A 316 14.68 19.46 -16.00
C GLN A 316 15.75 19.03 -14.96
N GLY A 317 16.01 19.86 -13.94
CA GLY A 317 16.91 19.55 -12.82
C GLY A 317 16.23 18.81 -11.68
N ALA A 318 17.01 18.37 -10.70
CA ALA A 318 16.50 17.75 -9.47
C ALA A 318 15.54 18.72 -8.78
N ASN A 319 14.23 18.45 -8.87
CA ASN A 319 13.24 19.25 -8.17
C ASN A 319 13.54 19.22 -6.68
N THR A 320 13.55 20.39 -6.03
CA THR A 320 13.81 20.55 -4.57
C THR A 320 12.90 19.67 -3.72
N TRP A 321 11.68 19.42 -4.21
CA TRP A 321 10.70 18.54 -3.57
C TRP A 321 10.87 17.05 -3.92
N GLY A 322 11.83 16.68 -4.78
CA GLY A 322 12.11 15.28 -5.14
C GLY A 322 12.52 14.44 -3.94
N MET A 323 12.23 13.14 -3.97
CA MET A 323 12.75 12.21 -2.96
C MET A 323 14.27 12.10 -3.06
N ARG A 324 14.96 12.19 -1.93
CA ARG A 324 16.39 11.96 -1.86
C ARG A 324 16.68 10.46 -1.88
N GLN A 325 17.33 9.97 -2.94
CA GLN A 325 17.68 8.56 -3.12
C GLN A 325 19.20 8.40 -3.23
N LEU A 326 19.94 8.74 -2.18
CA LEU A 326 21.41 8.72 -2.18
C LEU A 326 22.02 7.33 -2.02
N ARG A 327 21.26 6.38 -1.48
CA ARG A 327 21.71 5.01 -1.22
C ARG A 327 20.88 4.02 -2.02
N ARG A 328 20.94 4.14 -3.35
CA ARG A 328 20.27 3.24 -4.28
C ARG A 328 21.31 2.35 -4.94
N THR A 329 21.04 1.06 -5.02
CA THR A 329 21.83 0.15 -5.88
C THR A 329 21.70 0.57 -7.34
N PRO A 330 22.73 0.37 -8.15
CA PRO A 330 22.65 0.54 -9.61
C PRO A 330 21.53 -0.33 -10.22
N PHE A 331 21.10 0.01 -11.40
CA PHE A 331 20.03 -0.70 -12.10
C PHE A 331 20.55 -1.94 -12.83
N TYR A 332 21.12 -2.89 -12.11
CA TYR A 332 21.74 -4.09 -12.68
C TYR A 332 20.84 -4.92 -13.59
N THR A 333 19.54 -4.90 -13.36
CA THR A 333 18.56 -5.70 -14.10
C THR A 333 17.92 -4.97 -15.29
N THR A 334 18.12 -3.64 -15.42
CA THR A 334 17.42 -2.81 -16.40
C THR A 334 18.34 -1.89 -17.20
N ARG A 335 19.62 -1.78 -16.81
CA ARG A 335 20.61 -0.95 -17.50
C ARG A 335 21.94 -1.71 -17.64
N TRP A 336 22.26 -2.12 -18.86
CA TRP A 336 23.48 -2.87 -19.18
C TRP A 336 24.77 -2.14 -18.80
N ASN A 337 24.80 -0.82 -18.90
CA ASN A 337 25.95 0.01 -18.55
C ASN A 337 26.18 0.14 -17.03
N GLU A 338 25.24 -0.29 -16.21
CA GLU A 338 25.36 -0.30 -14.75
C GLU A 338 25.70 -1.69 -14.19
N VAL A 339 25.79 -2.72 -15.05
CA VAL A 339 26.20 -4.08 -14.64
C VAL A 339 27.67 -4.07 -14.23
N PRO A 340 28.03 -4.66 -13.04
CA PRO A 340 29.42 -4.72 -12.61
C PRO A 340 30.28 -5.48 -13.61
N THR A 341 31.41 -4.90 -14.02
CA THR A 341 32.38 -5.58 -14.87
C THR A 341 33.33 -6.34 -13.96
N VAL A 342 33.35 -7.66 -14.09
CA VAL A 342 34.34 -8.51 -13.42
C VAL A 342 35.61 -8.58 -14.32
N ARG A 343 36.74 -8.23 -13.77
CA ARG A 343 38.02 -8.50 -14.42
C ARG A 343 38.49 -9.88 -13.95
N ALA A 344 38.74 -10.76 -14.91
CA ALA A 344 39.33 -12.07 -14.67
C ALA A 344 40.81 -11.93 -14.32
#